data_e977ac7499dfe663db02318df5a6aa18
#
_entry.id   e977ac7499dfe663db02318df5a6aa18
#
_cell.length_a   1.000
_cell.length_b   1.000
_cell.length_c   1.000
_cell.angle_alpha   90.00
_cell.angle_beta   90.00
_cell.angle_gamma   90.00
#
_symmetry.space_group_name_H-M   'P 1'
#
loop_
_entity.id
_entity.type
_entity.pdbx_description
1 polymer ?
#
loop_
_entity_poly.entity_id
_entity_poly.type
_entity_poly.pdbx_seq_one_letter_code
_entity_poly.pdbx_strand_id
1 'polypeptide(L)'
;MVKSAVADNQTRDRIFKAASEVFEEKGFEGARMQEIADHAGINKALLHYYFSTKDHLFGAVFQVLLRKMFEKIVSIFMEDISFKEKLRKFFDQHIEILIKNQKLPIFLLNELSHNPELVQGIRETLPYEQLRNSLFQKHAKELKGYGIKKDDMPQLMLTVVSFSVFPFAARDMITMMMPELADNKKFIAFMRDRKEFAADFVITALKKRKK
;
A
#
# COMPACT_ATOMS: atom_id res chain seq x y z
N MET A 1 25.28 19.28 20.51
CA MET A 1 24.26 18.19 20.45
C MET A 1 23.26 18.34 19.31
N VAL A 2 22.67 19.51 19.01
CA VAL A 2 21.67 19.67 17.92
C VAL A 2 22.22 19.38 16.51
N LYS A 3 23.46 19.77 16.18
CA LYS A 3 24.07 19.50 14.85
C LYS A 3 24.31 18.00 14.59
N SER A 4 24.58 17.21 15.61
CA SER A 4 24.78 15.75 15.48
C SER A 4 23.46 15.03 15.16
N ALA A 5 22.36 15.41 15.81
CA ALA A 5 21.04 14.80 15.58
C ALA A 5 20.48 15.16 14.18
N VAL A 6 20.75 16.37 13.68
CA VAL A 6 20.32 16.77 12.31
C VAL A 6 21.10 16.00 11.25
N ALA A 7 22.41 15.82 11.42
CA ALA A 7 23.25 15.05 10.50
C ALA A 7 22.88 13.55 10.51
N ASP A 8 22.49 13.01 11.66
CA ASP A 8 22.02 11.64 11.83
C ASP A 8 20.71 11.39 11.07
N ASN A 9 19.74 12.28 11.22
CA ASN A 9 18.46 12.22 10.49
C ASN A 9 18.66 12.33 8.97
N GLN A 10 19.51 13.24 8.50
CA GLN A 10 19.81 13.39 7.07
C GLN A 10 20.46 12.12 6.50
N THR A 11 21.32 11.46 7.26
CA THR A 11 21.94 10.20 6.84
C THR A 11 20.91 9.07 6.77
N ARG A 12 20.01 8.96 7.75
CA ARG A 12 18.90 7.99 7.71
C ARG A 12 17.99 8.21 6.51
N ASP A 13 17.62 9.44 6.21
CA ASP A 13 16.77 9.78 5.06
C ASP A 13 17.43 9.39 3.73
N ARG A 14 18.74 9.61 3.60
CA ARG A 14 19.51 9.18 2.41
C ARG A 14 19.52 7.65 2.28
N ILE A 15 19.73 6.94 3.39
CA ILE A 15 19.68 5.47 3.42
C ILE A 15 18.29 4.99 3.02
N PHE A 16 17.22 5.54 3.58
CA PHE A 16 15.86 5.15 3.24
C PHE A 16 15.52 5.38 1.78
N LYS A 17 15.92 6.51 1.22
CA LYS A 17 15.70 6.82 -0.19
C LYS A 17 16.42 5.81 -1.09
N ALA A 18 17.72 5.61 -0.86
CA ALA A 18 18.54 4.66 -1.62
C ALA A 18 18.03 3.21 -1.49
N ALA A 19 17.68 2.79 -0.28
CA ALA A 19 17.14 1.46 -0.04
C ALA A 19 15.77 1.26 -0.72
N SER A 20 14.89 2.27 -0.68
CA SER A 20 13.61 2.20 -1.39
C SER A 20 13.79 2.01 -2.89
N GLU A 21 14.70 2.79 -3.51
CA GLU A 21 15.01 2.71 -4.94
C GLU A 21 15.57 1.32 -5.33
N VAL A 22 16.53 0.81 -4.55
CA VAL A 22 17.14 -0.51 -4.82
C VAL A 22 16.16 -1.65 -4.59
N PHE A 23 15.35 -1.59 -3.52
CA PHE A 23 14.32 -2.60 -3.26
C PHE A 23 13.19 -2.58 -4.30
N GLU A 24 12.82 -1.40 -4.79
CA GLU A 24 11.81 -1.25 -5.84
C GLU A 24 12.31 -1.83 -7.18
N GLU A 25 13.57 -1.60 -7.52
CA GLU A 25 14.19 -2.07 -8.77
C GLU A 25 14.45 -3.58 -8.75
N LYS A 26 15.08 -4.10 -7.68
CA LYS A 26 15.64 -5.45 -7.61
C LYS A 26 14.88 -6.42 -6.71
N GLY A 27 13.91 -5.92 -5.98
CA GLY A 27 13.24 -6.67 -4.93
C GLY A 27 14.13 -6.93 -3.71
N PHE A 28 13.56 -7.57 -2.67
CA PHE A 28 14.32 -7.88 -1.46
C PHE A 28 15.51 -8.80 -1.76
N GLU A 29 15.29 -9.91 -2.47
CA GLU A 29 16.32 -10.91 -2.74
C GLU A 29 17.50 -10.36 -3.57
N GLY A 30 17.20 -9.57 -4.61
CA GLY A 30 18.20 -8.99 -5.51
C GLY A 30 18.99 -7.82 -4.94
N ALA A 31 18.47 -7.15 -3.92
CA ALA A 31 19.11 -6.00 -3.30
C ALA A 31 20.34 -6.41 -2.46
N ARG A 32 21.42 -5.65 -2.56
CA ARG A 32 22.65 -5.84 -1.78
C ARG A 32 22.94 -4.63 -0.92
N MET A 33 23.33 -4.86 0.35
CA MET A 33 23.68 -3.78 1.28
C MET A 33 24.79 -2.86 0.75
N GLN A 34 25.76 -3.41 0.02
CA GLN A 34 26.82 -2.60 -0.61
C GLN A 34 26.23 -1.61 -1.60
N GLU A 35 25.36 -2.06 -2.48
CA GLU A 35 24.71 -1.23 -3.47
C GLU A 35 23.86 -0.11 -2.85
N ILE A 36 23.12 -0.45 -1.80
CA ILE A 36 22.34 0.56 -1.04
C ILE A 36 23.27 1.60 -0.43
N ALA A 37 24.42 1.19 0.12
CA ALA A 37 25.42 2.11 0.66
C ALA A 37 25.97 3.05 -0.42
N ASP A 38 26.31 2.49 -1.60
CA ASP A 38 26.81 3.26 -2.73
C ASP A 38 25.79 4.28 -3.25
N HIS A 39 24.52 3.89 -3.38
CA HIS A 39 23.41 4.78 -3.75
C HIS A 39 23.16 5.87 -2.69
N ALA A 40 23.32 5.54 -1.41
CA ALA A 40 23.18 6.50 -0.31
C ALA A 40 24.41 7.44 -0.18
N GLY A 41 25.50 7.18 -0.92
CA GLY A 41 26.76 7.92 -0.83
C GLY A 41 27.42 7.78 0.54
N ILE A 42 27.38 6.58 1.13
CA ILE A 42 28.00 6.23 2.42
C ILE A 42 28.80 4.94 2.27
N ASN A 43 29.68 4.65 3.23
CA ASN A 43 30.34 3.36 3.26
C ASN A 43 29.43 2.27 3.91
N LYS A 44 29.71 1.02 3.57
CA LYS A 44 28.94 -0.14 4.05
C LYS A 44 28.99 -0.28 5.60
N ALA A 45 30.09 0.10 6.24
CA ALA A 45 30.22 0.04 7.69
C ALA A 45 29.23 1.01 8.38
N LEU A 46 29.07 2.22 7.83
CA LEU A 46 28.09 3.18 8.31
C LEU A 46 26.66 2.70 8.09
N LEU A 47 26.38 2.06 6.94
CA LEU A 47 25.07 1.45 6.72
C LEU A 47 24.78 0.36 7.76
N HIS A 48 25.73 -0.52 8.06
CA HIS A 48 25.59 -1.56 9.09
C HIS A 48 25.48 -1.00 10.51
N TYR A 49 26.04 0.16 10.77
CA TYR A 49 25.85 0.86 12.05
C TYR A 49 24.39 1.27 12.26
N TYR A 50 23.72 1.78 11.21
CA TYR A 50 22.30 2.15 11.28
C TYR A 50 21.36 0.94 11.19
N PHE A 51 21.72 -0.02 10.34
CA PHE A 51 20.89 -1.20 10.05
C PHE A 51 21.77 -2.44 9.98
N SER A 52 21.77 -3.20 11.06
CA SER A 52 22.64 -4.37 11.23
C SER A 52 22.46 -5.43 10.12
N THR A 53 21.27 -5.58 9.60
CA THR A 53 20.93 -6.56 8.57
C THR A 53 20.09 -5.94 7.44
N LYS A 54 20.05 -6.63 6.29
CA LYS A 54 19.18 -6.27 5.16
C LYS A 54 17.70 -6.31 5.56
N ASP A 55 17.30 -7.31 6.36
CA ASP A 55 15.94 -7.47 6.87
C ASP A 55 15.53 -6.30 7.75
N HIS A 56 16.41 -5.88 8.67
CA HIS A 56 16.14 -4.72 9.54
C HIS A 56 15.98 -3.42 8.72
N LEU A 57 16.87 -3.18 7.75
CA LEU A 57 16.76 -2.03 6.85
C LEU A 57 15.46 -2.09 6.03
N PHE A 58 15.17 -3.26 5.50
CA PHE A 58 13.98 -3.47 4.69
C PHE A 58 12.69 -3.24 5.49
N GLY A 59 12.57 -3.83 6.67
CA GLY A 59 11.43 -3.62 7.57
C GLY A 59 11.21 -2.15 7.89
N ALA A 60 12.29 -1.41 8.17
CA ALA A 60 12.21 0.02 8.46
C ALA A 60 11.76 0.86 7.25
N VAL A 61 12.31 0.61 6.07
CA VAL A 61 11.90 1.26 4.80
C VAL A 61 10.45 0.95 4.50
N PHE A 62 10.06 -0.30 4.66
CA PHE A 62 8.73 -0.79 4.41
C PHE A 62 7.67 -0.13 5.31
N GLN A 63 7.95 0.00 6.61
CA GLN A 63 7.04 0.70 7.54
C GLN A 63 6.80 2.15 7.11
N VAL A 64 7.83 2.85 6.62
CA VAL A 64 7.69 4.24 6.12
C VAL A 64 6.81 4.29 4.87
N LEU A 65 7.02 3.36 3.92
CA LEU A 65 6.20 3.28 2.70
C LEU A 65 4.73 2.97 3.02
N LEU A 66 4.49 2.00 3.90
CA LEU A 66 3.14 1.66 4.36
C LEU A 66 2.47 2.85 5.03
N ARG A 67 3.15 3.52 5.95
CA ARG A 67 2.60 4.70 6.65
C ARG A 67 2.17 5.75 5.64
N LYS A 68 3.03 6.13 4.68
CA LYS A 68 2.70 7.11 3.63
C LYS A 68 1.50 6.67 2.78
N MET A 69 1.44 5.39 2.44
CA MET A 69 0.31 4.84 1.69
C MET A 69 -0.99 4.94 2.49
N PHE A 70 -0.95 4.59 3.78
CA PHE A 70 -2.13 4.66 4.65
C PHE A 70 -2.56 6.09 4.94
N GLU A 71 -1.63 7.00 5.20
CA GLU A 71 -1.94 8.43 5.38
C GLU A 71 -2.71 8.97 4.17
N LYS A 72 -2.26 8.60 2.97
CA LYS A 72 -2.93 9.00 1.73
C LYS A 72 -4.32 8.38 1.59
N ILE A 73 -4.49 7.11 1.94
CA ILE A 73 -5.81 6.44 1.93
C ILE A 73 -6.73 7.07 2.98
N VAL A 74 -6.24 7.29 4.20
CA VAL A 74 -7.01 7.93 5.27
C VAL A 74 -7.46 9.33 4.86
N SER A 75 -6.59 10.11 4.21
CA SER A 75 -6.93 11.47 3.75
C SER A 75 -8.14 11.47 2.79
N ILE A 76 -8.22 10.50 1.86
CA ILE A 76 -9.37 10.36 0.96
C ILE A 76 -10.67 10.13 1.74
N PHE A 77 -10.60 9.25 2.75
CA PHE A 77 -11.78 8.93 3.55
C PHE A 77 -12.19 10.06 4.50
N MET A 78 -11.29 11.00 4.79
CA MET A 78 -11.56 12.19 5.60
C MET A 78 -12.11 13.38 4.80
N GLU A 79 -12.01 13.38 3.47
CA GLU A 79 -12.59 14.43 2.62
C GLU A 79 -14.12 14.54 2.80
N ASP A 80 -14.67 15.73 2.59
CA ASP A 80 -16.12 15.98 2.62
C ASP A 80 -16.74 15.81 1.23
N ILE A 81 -16.73 14.58 0.75
CA ILE A 81 -17.28 14.17 -0.55
C ILE A 81 -18.18 12.94 -0.36
N SER A 82 -19.01 12.62 -1.35
CA SER A 82 -19.89 11.44 -1.30
C SER A 82 -19.10 10.13 -1.17
N PHE A 83 -19.74 9.08 -0.66
CA PHE A 83 -19.12 7.76 -0.54
C PHE A 83 -18.69 7.19 -1.91
N LYS A 84 -19.46 7.46 -2.96
CA LYS A 84 -19.10 7.08 -4.34
C LYS A 84 -17.82 7.77 -4.81
N GLU A 85 -17.68 9.06 -4.57
CA GLU A 85 -16.47 9.80 -4.93
C GLU A 85 -15.26 9.30 -4.15
N LYS A 86 -15.43 8.93 -2.88
CA LYS A 86 -14.36 8.28 -2.09
C LYS A 86 -13.91 6.96 -2.71
N LEU A 87 -14.86 6.12 -3.16
CA LEU A 87 -14.54 4.87 -3.84
C LEU A 87 -13.74 5.10 -5.14
N ARG A 88 -14.15 6.09 -5.96
CA ARG A 88 -13.41 6.44 -7.18
C ARG A 88 -12.01 6.94 -6.88
N LYS A 89 -11.87 7.87 -5.95
CA LYS A 89 -10.55 8.36 -5.52
C LYS A 89 -9.69 7.27 -4.92
N PHE A 90 -10.28 6.38 -4.13
CA PHE A 90 -9.55 5.24 -3.56
C PHE A 90 -8.98 4.36 -4.67
N PHE A 91 -9.79 3.90 -5.61
CA PHE A 91 -9.30 3.03 -6.69
C PHE A 91 -8.27 3.75 -7.57
N ASP A 92 -8.51 5.02 -7.89
CA ASP A 92 -7.56 5.81 -8.68
C ASP A 92 -6.20 5.91 -7.98
N GLN A 93 -6.17 6.35 -6.73
CA GLN A 93 -4.91 6.60 -6.02
C GLN A 93 -4.24 5.32 -5.53
N HIS A 94 -5.02 4.35 -5.04
CA HIS A 94 -4.46 3.10 -4.52
C HIS A 94 -3.85 2.25 -5.63
N ILE A 95 -4.54 2.10 -6.77
CA ILE A 95 -4.00 1.39 -7.94
C ILE A 95 -2.76 2.11 -8.49
N GLU A 96 -2.72 3.44 -8.52
CA GLU A 96 -1.54 4.18 -8.98
C GLU A 96 -0.34 3.98 -8.04
N ILE A 97 -0.55 3.91 -6.72
CA ILE A 97 0.49 3.55 -5.75
C ILE A 97 1.02 2.14 -6.05
N LEU A 98 0.12 1.19 -6.31
CA LEU A 98 0.49 -0.20 -6.58
C LEU A 98 1.18 -0.36 -7.96
N ILE A 99 0.80 0.42 -8.98
CA ILE A 99 1.52 0.46 -10.26
C ILE A 99 2.99 0.88 -10.06
N LYS A 100 3.24 1.85 -9.19
CA LYS A 100 4.59 2.30 -8.86
C LYS A 100 5.36 1.31 -8.00
N ASN A 101 4.66 0.45 -7.25
CA ASN A 101 5.22 -0.48 -6.27
C ASN A 101 4.64 -1.89 -6.48
N GLN A 102 4.80 -2.45 -7.69
CA GLN A 102 4.09 -3.66 -8.12
C GLN A 102 4.36 -4.90 -7.25
N LYS A 103 5.55 -4.99 -6.67
CA LYS A 103 5.95 -6.11 -5.80
C LYS A 103 5.54 -5.92 -4.33
N LEU A 104 5.09 -4.71 -3.96
CA LEU A 104 4.71 -4.38 -2.60
C LEU A 104 3.64 -5.33 -2.02
N PRO A 105 2.55 -5.68 -2.73
CA PRO A 105 1.51 -6.54 -2.17
C PRO A 105 2.01 -7.96 -1.86
N ILE A 106 2.72 -8.61 -2.77
CA ILE A 106 3.22 -9.97 -2.53
C ILE A 106 4.27 -9.98 -1.43
N PHE A 107 5.13 -8.95 -1.42
CA PHE A 107 6.09 -8.78 -0.36
C PHE A 107 5.39 -8.62 1.01
N LEU A 108 4.40 -7.72 1.10
CA LEU A 108 3.64 -7.51 2.33
C LEU A 108 3.00 -8.80 2.85
N LEU A 109 2.37 -9.59 1.95
CA LEU A 109 1.76 -10.85 2.32
C LEU A 109 2.79 -11.84 2.89
N ASN A 110 3.98 -11.91 2.29
CA ASN A 110 5.05 -12.77 2.76
C ASN A 110 5.57 -12.33 4.14
N GLU A 111 5.86 -11.04 4.30
CA GLU A 111 6.35 -10.49 5.58
C GLU A 111 5.32 -10.63 6.71
N LEU A 112 4.04 -10.33 6.44
CA LEU A 112 2.97 -10.49 7.44
C LEU A 112 2.81 -11.95 7.91
N SER A 113 3.14 -12.90 7.05
CA SER A 113 3.07 -14.33 7.38
C SER A 113 4.23 -14.81 8.25
N HIS A 114 5.39 -14.13 8.19
CA HIS A 114 6.62 -14.58 8.85
C HIS A 114 7.12 -13.64 9.95
N ASN A 115 6.58 -12.42 10.03
CA ASN A 115 7.05 -11.40 10.97
C ASN A 115 5.91 -10.84 11.84
N PRO A 116 5.60 -11.47 13.00
CA PRO A 116 4.53 -11.01 13.90
C PRO A 116 4.74 -9.58 14.44
N GLU A 117 5.99 -9.15 14.64
CA GLU A 117 6.30 -7.80 15.14
C GLU A 117 5.92 -6.74 14.11
N LEU A 118 6.11 -7.01 12.81
CA LEU A 118 5.67 -6.14 11.74
C LEU A 118 4.14 -6.01 11.73
N VAL A 119 3.43 -7.12 11.93
CA VAL A 119 1.95 -7.14 12.03
C VAL A 119 1.48 -6.25 13.17
N GLN A 120 2.14 -6.35 14.33
CA GLN A 120 1.80 -5.53 15.49
C GLN A 120 2.08 -4.05 15.23
N GLY A 121 3.24 -3.71 14.68
CA GLY A 121 3.60 -2.33 14.33
C GLY A 121 2.63 -1.70 13.33
N ILE A 122 2.18 -2.46 12.33
CA ILE A 122 1.14 -2.01 11.37
C ILE A 122 -0.19 -1.79 12.10
N ARG A 123 -0.61 -2.72 12.96
CA ARG A 123 -1.86 -2.62 13.72
C ARG A 123 -1.88 -1.37 14.62
N GLU A 124 -0.78 -1.05 15.26
CA GLU A 124 -0.64 0.14 16.10
C GLU A 124 -0.66 1.44 15.29
N THR A 125 -0.14 1.40 14.06
CA THR A 125 -0.07 2.57 13.17
C THR A 125 -1.39 2.82 12.45
N LEU A 126 -2.22 1.78 12.25
CA LEU A 126 -3.48 1.86 11.52
C LEU A 126 -4.66 2.00 12.48
N PRO A 127 -5.29 3.19 12.57
CA PRO A 127 -6.51 3.37 13.35
C PRO A 127 -7.75 2.79 12.61
N TYR A 128 -7.67 1.48 12.25
CA TYR A 128 -8.67 0.80 11.42
C TYR A 128 -10.10 0.95 11.98
N GLU A 129 -10.29 0.72 13.27
CA GLU A 129 -11.61 0.82 13.88
C GLU A 129 -12.14 2.25 13.91
N GLN A 130 -11.27 3.22 14.18
CA GLN A 130 -11.63 4.62 14.18
C GLN A 130 -12.01 5.07 12.77
N LEU A 131 -11.21 4.68 11.75
CA LEU A 131 -11.49 4.97 10.35
C LEU A 131 -12.82 4.35 9.91
N ARG A 132 -13.06 3.07 10.22
CA ARG A 132 -14.31 2.37 9.92
C ARG A 132 -15.52 3.05 10.56
N ASN A 133 -15.42 3.38 11.83
CA ASN A 133 -16.51 4.01 12.57
C ASN A 133 -16.79 5.42 12.05
N SER A 134 -15.76 6.22 11.81
CA SER A 134 -15.88 7.58 11.25
C SER A 134 -16.50 7.54 9.85
N LEU A 135 -16.03 6.63 9.00
CA LEU A 135 -16.55 6.46 7.64
C LEU A 135 -18.03 6.08 7.66
N PHE A 136 -18.42 5.12 8.52
CA PHE A 136 -19.82 4.73 8.64
C PHE A 136 -20.68 5.86 9.17
N GLN A 137 -20.24 6.59 10.21
CA GLN A 137 -20.99 7.71 10.77
C GLN A 137 -21.20 8.84 9.77
N LYS A 138 -20.15 9.26 9.06
CA LYS A 138 -20.22 10.32 8.04
C LYS A 138 -21.15 9.97 6.88
N HIS A 139 -21.17 8.70 6.47
CA HIS A 139 -21.93 8.25 5.30
C HIS A 139 -23.14 7.36 5.66
N ALA A 140 -23.58 7.36 6.93
CA ALA A 140 -24.64 6.47 7.41
C ALA A 140 -25.93 6.54 6.58
N LYS A 141 -26.35 7.74 6.17
CA LYS A 141 -27.55 7.93 5.31
C LYS A 141 -27.36 7.32 3.91
N GLU A 142 -26.21 7.56 3.30
CA GLU A 142 -25.87 7.04 1.97
C GLU A 142 -25.71 5.52 2.01
N LEU A 143 -24.97 4.99 2.98
CA LEU A 143 -24.75 3.56 3.16
C LEU A 143 -26.03 2.79 3.45
N LYS A 144 -26.89 3.34 4.34
CA LYS A 144 -28.24 2.78 4.57
C LYS A 144 -29.07 2.78 3.29
N GLY A 145 -28.93 3.83 2.47
CA GLY A 145 -29.57 3.89 1.15
C GLY A 145 -29.13 2.78 0.21
N TYR A 146 -27.97 2.16 0.42
CA TYR A 146 -27.48 0.96 -0.31
C TYR A 146 -27.73 -0.35 0.46
N GLY A 147 -28.45 -0.33 1.58
CA GLY A 147 -28.67 -1.52 2.41
C GLY A 147 -27.42 -1.99 3.15
N ILE A 148 -26.41 -1.13 3.33
CA ILE A 148 -25.19 -1.42 4.07
C ILE A 148 -25.35 -1.04 5.54
N LYS A 149 -25.18 -2.01 6.43
CA LYS A 149 -25.16 -1.83 7.88
C LYS A 149 -23.71 -1.67 8.37
N LYS A 150 -23.56 -1.25 9.63
CA LYS A 150 -22.24 -1.11 10.26
C LYS A 150 -21.44 -2.44 10.23
N ASP A 151 -22.13 -3.55 10.45
CA ASP A 151 -21.52 -4.88 10.47
C ASP A 151 -21.12 -5.39 9.07
N ASP A 152 -21.64 -4.79 8.00
CA ASP A 152 -21.24 -5.08 6.61
C ASP A 152 -19.93 -4.35 6.21
N MET A 153 -19.51 -3.35 6.99
CA MET A 153 -18.34 -2.52 6.65
C MET A 153 -17.04 -3.33 6.48
N PRO A 154 -16.72 -4.33 7.31
CA PRO A 154 -15.53 -5.16 7.09
C PRO A 154 -15.54 -5.87 5.74
N GLN A 155 -16.69 -6.44 5.33
CA GLN A 155 -16.84 -7.12 4.05
C GLN A 155 -16.70 -6.14 2.87
N LEU A 156 -17.29 -4.96 2.99
CA LEU A 156 -17.17 -3.92 1.97
C LEU A 156 -15.73 -3.45 1.83
N MET A 157 -15.04 -3.19 2.93
CA MET A 157 -13.63 -2.77 2.92
C MET A 157 -12.72 -3.85 2.34
N LEU A 158 -12.92 -5.11 2.74
CA LEU A 158 -12.17 -6.25 2.19
C LEU A 158 -12.38 -6.35 0.67
N THR A 159 -13.62 -6.25 0.18
CA THR A 159 -13.93 -6.29 -1.25
C THR A 159 -13.21 -5.19 -2.01
N VAL A 160 -13.29 -3.95 -1.50
CA VAL A 160 -12.66 -2.78 -2.14
C VAL A 160 -11.15 -2.93 -2.21
N VAL A 161 -10.50 -3.34 -1.12
CA VAL A 161 -9.04 -3.56 -1.07
C VAL A 161 -8.64 -4.73 -1.98
N SER A 162 -9.37 -5.83 -1.95
CA SER A 162 -9.07 -7.01 -2.78
C SER A 162 -9.10 -6.70 -4.28
N PHE A 163 -10.03 -5.85 -4.74
CA PHE A 163 -10.13 -5.47 -6.14
C PHE A 163 -8.91 -4.71 -6.66
N SER A 164 -8.21 -3.99 -5.80
CA SER A 164 -6.99 -3.27 -6.16
C SER A 164 -5.71 -4.09 -5.91
N VAL A 165 -5.64 -4.84 -4.81
CA VAL A 165 -4.43 -5.54 -4.36
C VAL A 165 -4.22 -6.87 -5.09
N PHE A 166 -5.29 -7.66 -5.25
CA PHE A 166 -5.20 -9.03 -5.78
C PHE A 166 -4.50 -9.14 -7.14
N PRO A 167 -4.74 -8.25 -8.13
CA PRO A 167 -4.06 -8.33 -9.41
C PRO A 167 -2.54 -8.22 -9.34
N PHE A 168 -2.01 -7.49 -8.38
CA PHE A 168 -0.57 -7.37 -8.16
C PHE A 168 -0.03 -8.54 -7.32
N ALA A 169 -0.75 -8.94 -6.28
CA ALA A 169 -0.35 -10.03 -5.40
C ALA A 169 -0.34 -11.40 -6.12
N ALA A 170 -1.28 -11.60 -7.05
CA ALA A 170 -1.45 -12.83 -7.81
C ALA A 170 -1.03 -12.68 -9.28
N ARG A 171 -0.10 -11.76 -9.60
CA ARG A 171 0.27 -11.43 -10.98
C ARG A 171 0.70 -12.66 -11.78
N ASP A 172 1.53 -13.53 -11.21
CA ASP A 172 2.02 -14.72 -11.89
C ASP A 172 0.87 -15.67 -12.26
N MET A 173 -0.09 -15.86 -11.34
CA MET A 173 -1.29 -16.65 -11.60
C MET A 173 -2.16 -16.00 -12.69
N ILE A 174 -2.30 -14.69 -12.68
CA ILE A 174 -3.10 -13.95 -13.67
C ILE A 174 -2.46 -14.06 -15.05
N THR A 175 -1.14 -13.96 -15.17
CA THR A 175 -0.43 -14.11 -16.44
C THR A 175 -0.48 -15.54 -17.00
N MET A 176 -0.66 -16.55 -16.17
CA MET A 176 -0.96 -17.91 -16.64
C MET A 176 -2.33 -17.98 -17.31
N MET A 177 -3.33 -17.24 -16.80
CA MET A 177 -4.69 -17.22 -17.36
C MET A 177 -4.85 -16.22 -18.52
N MET A 178 -4.07 -15.16 -18.51
CA MET A 178 -4.07 -14.03 -19.46
C MET A 178 -2.62 -13.74 -19.89
N PRO A 179 -2.03 -14.56 -20.80
CA PRO A 179 -0.60 -14.45 -21.16
C PRO A 179 -0.20 -13.07 -21.72
N GLU A 180 -1.15 -12.35 -22.33
CA GLU A 180 -0.93 -10.99 -22.84
C GLU A 180 -0.55 -9.98 -21.73
N LEU A 181 -0.93 -10.25 -20.46
CA LEU A 181 -0.58 -9.40 -19.32
C LEU A 181 0.83 -9.70 -18.73
N ALA A 182 1.57 -10.65 -19.30
CA ALA A 182 2.97 -10.86 -18.95
C ALA A 182 3.83 -9.63 -19.34
N ASP A 183 3.47 -8.96 -20.44
CA ASP A 183 4.09 -7.66 -20.80
C ASP A 183 3.73 -6.60 -19.77
N ASN A 184 4.75 -5.96 -19.18
CA ASN A 184 4.54 -5.00 -18.11
C ASN A 184 3.77 -3.74 -18.56
N LYS A 185 3.94 -3.31 -19.81
CA LYS A 185 3.21 -2.12 -20.31
C LYS A 185 1.72 -2.44 -20.47
N LYS A 186 1.38 -3.65 -20.96
CA LYS A 186 -0.01 -4.11 -21.07
C LYS A 186 -0.64 -4.30 -19.70
N PHE A 187 0.10 -4.87 -18.74
CA PHE A 187 -0.38 -5.00 -17.37
C PHE A 187 -0.69 -3.63 -16.72
N ILE A 188 0.20 -2.65 -16.87
CA ILE A 188 -0.02 -1.30 -16.35
C ILE A 188 -1.24 -0.64 -17.02
N ALA A 189 -1.39 -0.78 -18.32
CA ALA A 189 -2.56 -0.27 -19.04
C ALA A 189 -3.86 -0.91 -18.51
N PHE A 190 -3.89 -2.24 -18.40
CA PHE A 190 -5.01 -2.98 -17.81
C PHE A 190 -5.33 -2.52 -16.38
N MET A 191 -4.33 -2.28 -15.55
CA MET A 191 -4.55 -1.77 -14.18
C MET A 191 -5.03 -0.32 -14.15
N ARG A 192 -4.68 0.52 -15.12
CA ARG A 192 -5.24 1.87 -15.25
C ARG A 192 -6.72 1.83 -15.62
N ASP A 193 -7.10 1.00 -16.56
CA ASP A 193 -8.51 0.79 -16.95
C ASP A 193 -9.32 0.22 -15.77
N ARG A 194 -8.69 -0.65 -14.96
CA ARG A 194 -9.30 -1.23 -13.77
C ARG A 194 -9.69 -0.21 -12.70
N LYS A 195 -9.05 0.95 -12.64
CA LYS A 195 -9.39 2.03 -11.69
C LYS A 195 -10.87 2.39 -11.78
N GLU A 196 -11.32 2.66 -13.00
CA GLU A 196 -12.72 3.03 -13.28
C GLU A 196 -13.65 1.81 -13.22
N PHE A 197 -13.24 0.71 -13.85
CA PHE A 197 -14.01 -0.53 -13.84
C PHE A 197 -14.33 -1.01 -12.41
N ALA A 198 -13.34 -1.07 -11.51
CA ALA A 198 -13.54 -1.54 -10.14
C ALA A 198 -14.45 -0.60 -9.34
N ALA A 199 -14.25 0.72 -9.49
CA ALA A 199 -15.11 1.70 -8.85
C ALA A 199 -16.57 1.56 -9.30
N ASP A 200 -16.81 1.48 -10.61
CA ASP A 200 -18.16 1.37 -11.17
C ASP A 200 -18.81 0.04 -10.82
N PHE A 201 -18.05 -1.05 -10.80
CA PHE A 201 -18.55 -2.36 -10.41
C PHE A 201 -19.07 -2.33 -8.96
N VAL A 202 -18.27 -1.83 -8.02
CA VAL A 202 -18.66 -1.72 -6.61
C VAL A 202 -19.86 -0.79 -6.44
N ILE A 203 -19.84 0.39 -7.05
CA ILE A 203 -20.95 1.37 -6.97
C ILE A 203 -22.23 0.79 -7.53
N THR A 204 -22.17 0.04 -8.65
CA THR A 204 -23.33 -0.58 -9.27
C THR A 204 -23.88 -1.72 -8.42
N ALA A 205 -23.00 -2.56 -7.86
CA ALA A 205 -23.38 -3.62 -6.92
C ALA A 205 -24.10 -3.05 -5.69
N LEU A 206 -23.58 -1.96 -5.12
CA LEU A 206 -24.23 -1.26 -4.00
C LEU A 206 -25.62 -0.75 -4.35
N LYS A 207 -25.81 -0.17 -5.55
CA LYS A 207 -27.13 0.30 -5.99
C LYS A 207 -28.16 -0.84 -6.14
N LYS A 208 -27.73 -2.01 -6.64
CA LYS A 208 -28.61 -3.18 -6.82
C LYS A 208 -29.00 -3.85 -5.50
N ARG A 209 -28.19 -3.73 -4.45
CA ARG A 209 -28.50 -4.26 -3.12
C ARG A 209 -29.71 -3.57 -2.45
N LYS A 210 -30.14 -2.45 -3.02
CA LYS A 210 -31.27 -1.64 -2.53
C LYS A 210 -32.66 -2.26 -2.82
N LYS A 211 -32.71 -3.32 -3.65
CA LYS A 211 -33.94 -4.07 -3.94
C LYS A 211 -34.07 -5.27 -2.99
#